data_8fe2f85cebfdf51ed11aa8597f4a8528
#
_entry.id   8fe2f85cebfdf51ed11aa8597f4a8528
#
_cell.length_a   1.000
_cell.length_b   1.000
_cell.length_c   1.000
_cell.angle_alpha   90.00
_cell.angle_beta   90.00
_cell.angle_gamma   90.00
#
_symmetry.space_group_name_H-M   'P 1'
#
loop_
_entity.id
_entity.type
_entity.pdbx_description
1 polymer ?
#
loop_
_entity_poly.entity_id
_entity_poly.type
_entity_poly.pdbx_seq_one_letter_code
_entity_poly.pdbx_strand_id
1 'polypeptide(L)'
;YGQLKITEAKFYRISGASTQNKGVDPDIEFPELFDSKEIGESALDHALPWDTIKASRYARLSDLGPRLPALQAASRLRQQRDPDMRYLLEQQKLLIDLKDQKTTSLNEKTRLAEKTALDARRLAIENRRRQAKGQPLLKTWAELEEIQSKQNPESDPNFERPEERALAEEAAEILLDTLTPALTRATAKRPASTATSPARRPVVER
;
A
#
# COMPACT_ATOMS: atom_id res chain seq x y z
N TYR A 1 24.05 -32.34 -4.59
CA TYR A 1 23.73 -31.68 -5.86
C TYR A 1 22.79 -30.52 -5.56
N GLY A 2 23.15 -29.30 -5.99
CA GLY A 2 22.34 -28.08 -5.81
C GLY A 2 21.40 -27.86 -6.98
N GLN A 3 20.49 -26.88 -6.83
CA GLN A 3 19.66 -26.35 -7.91
C GLN A 3 20.15 -24.94 -8.27
N LEU A 4 20.18 -24.63 -9.56
CA LEU A 4 20.50 -23.31 -10.08
C LEU A 4 19.25 -22.74 -10.73
N LYS A 5 18.83 -21.54 -10.29
CA LYS A 5 17.75 -20.78 -10.88
C LYS A 5 18.34 -19.55 -11.56
N ILE A 6 18.19 -19.44 -12.86
CA ILE A 6 18.72 -18.34 -13.66
C ILE A 6 17.54 -17.58 -14.28
N THR A 7 17.59 -16.24 -14.22
CA THR A 7 16.68 -15.38 -14.97
C THR A 7 17.25 -15.16 -16.36
N GLU A 8 16.60 -15.70 -17.40
CA GLU A 8 17.07 -15.62 -18.78
C GLU A 8 16.54 -14.41 -19.54
N ALA A 9 15.35 -13.90 -19.17
CA ALA A 9 14.70 -12.82 -19.91
C ALA A 9 13.85 -11.93 -18.97
N LYS A 10 13.62 -10.70 -19.40
CA LYS A 10 12.66 -9.75 -18.83
C LYS A 10 11.53 -9.53 -19.82
N PHE A 11 10.34 -9.24 -19.32
CA PHE A 11 9.25 -8.76 -20.16
C PHE A 11 8.97 -7.28 -19.87
N TYR A 12 8.43 -6.61 -20.87
CA TYR A 12 8.13 -5.19 -20.83
C TYR A 12 6.65 -4.96 -21.10
N ARG A 13 6.09 -4.01 -20.39
CA ARG A 13 4.71 -3.56 -20.61
C ARG A 13 4.61 -2.77 -21.91
N ILE A 14 3.40 -2.55 -22.41
CA ILE A 14 3.14 -1.72 -23.58
C ILE A 14 3.69 -0.29 -23.44
N SER A 15 3.82 0.21 -22.22
CA SER A 15 4.47 1.48 -21.88
C SER A 15 5.99 1.47 -22.08
N GLY A 16 6.59 0.31 -22.33
CA GLY A 16 8.03 0.13 -22.37
C GLY A 16 8.71 -0.08 -21.03
N ALA A 17 7.99 0.02 -19.91
CA ALA A 17 8.55 -0.19 -18.59
C ALA A 17 8.67 -1.69 -18.26
N SER A 18 9.82 -2.10 -17.72
CA SER A 18 10.00 -3.42 -17.11
C SER A 18 9.20 -3.52 -15.81
N THR A 19 8.81 -4.73 -15.44
CA THR A 19 8.26 -5.03 -14.10
C THR A 19 9.33 -5.50 -13.12
N GLN A 20 10.58 -5.58 -13.58
CA GLN A 20 11.71 -6.09 -12.82
C GLN A 20 11.93 -5.26 -11.54
N ASN A 21 12.18 -5.89 -10.39
CA ASN A 21 12.38 -5.28 -9.08
C ASN A 21 11.25 -4.40 -8.55
N LYS A 22 10.56 -3.71 -9.44
CA LYS A 22 9.61 -2.65 -9.10
C LYS A 22 8.16 -3.11 -9.20
N GLY A 23 7.90 -4.13 -10.02
CA GLY A 23 6.54 -4.56 -10.32
C GLY A 23 5.77 -3.50 -11.11
N VAL A 24 4.53 -3.28 -10.76
CA VAL A 24 3.65 -2.25 -11.31
C VAL A 24 3.19 -1.37 -10.16
N ASP A 25 3.69 -0.14 -10.10
CA ASP A 25 3.28 0.82 -9.08
C ASP A 25 1.80 1.19 -9.28
N PRO A 26 0.95 1.08 -8.26
CA PRO A 26 -0.42 1.54 -8.32
C PRO A 26 -0.50 3.07 -8.22
N ASP A 27 -1.49 3.67 -8.88
CA ASP A 27 -1.72 5.12 -8.78
C ASP A 27 -2.27 5.54 -7.39
N ILE A 28 -2.92 4.62 -6.68
CA ILE A 28 -3.42 4.80 -5.31
C ILE A 28 -2.90 3.63 -4.48
N GLU A 29 -2.01 3.95 -3.55
CA GLU A 29 -1.38 2.95 -2.69
C GLU A 29 -2.27 2.62 -1.49
N PHE A 30 -2.27 1.34 -1.10
CA PHE A 30 -2.86 0.85 0.12
C PHE A 30 -1.78 0.54 1.17
N PRO A 31 -2.15 0.45 2.46
CA PRO A 31 -1.20 0.05 3.50
C PRO A 31 -0.64 -1.35 3.21
N GLU A 32 0.68 -1.46 3.12
CA GLU A 32 1.37 -2.73 2.95
C GLU A 32 1.84 -3.25 4.32
N LEU A 33 1.52 -4.52 4.63
CA LEU A 33 1.98 -5.18 5.85
C LEU A 33 3.37 -5.82 5.67
N PHE A 34 3.82 -5.96 4.42
CA PHE A 34 5.12 -6.55 4.09
C PHE A 34 5.96 -5.55 3.31
N ASP A 35 7.25 -5.49 3.60
CA ASP A 35 8.19 -4.70 2.82
C ASP A 35 8.60 -5.49 1.57
N SER A 36 8.14 -5.05 0.42
CA SER A 36 8.47 -5.64 -0.89
C SER A 36 9.98 -5.64 -1.17
N LYS A 37 10.75 -4.73 -0.53
CA LYS A 37 12.20 -4.68 -0.64
C LYS A 37 12.92 -5.82 0.08
N GLU A 38 12.27 -6.45 1.07
CA GLU A 38 12.84 -7.57 1.82
C GLU A 38 12.33 -8.93 1.34
N ILE A 39 11.14 -8.98 0.77
CA ILE A 39 10.49 -10.26 0.40
C ILE A 39 10.42 -10.43 -1.12
N GLY A 40 10.52 -9.33 -1.88
CA GLY A 40 10.43 -9.34 -3.32
C GLY A 40 11.72 -9.75 -4.03
N GLU A 41 11.68 -9.77 -5.36
CA GLU A 41 12.84 -10.04 -6.22
C GLU A 41 14.00 -9.08 -5.96
N SER A 42 13.70 -7.84 -5.58
CA SER A 42 14.71 -6.83 -5.21
C SER A 42 15.55 -7.19 -3.98
N ALA A 43 15.08 -8.15 -3.15
CA ALA A 43 15.81 -8.66 -2.01
C ALA A 43 16.85 -9.74 -2.38
N LEU A 44 16.81 -10.23 -3.63
CA LEU A 44 17.76 -11.26 -4.09
C LEU A 44 19.08 -10.64 -4.50
N ASP A 45 20.18 -11.32 -4.13
CA ASP A 45 21.49 -11.01 -4.68
C ASP A 45 21.45 -11.15 -6.20
N HIS A 46 22.03 -10.20 -6.91
CA HIS A 46 22.07 -10.21 -8.38
C HIS A 46 20.72 -10.07 -9.11
N ALA A 47 19.70 -9.51 -8.46
CA ALA A 47 18.46 -9.16 -9.15
C ALA A 47 18.73 -8.23 -10.33
N LEU A 48 18.05 -8.49 -11.48
CA LEU A 48 18.21 -7.64 -12.66
C LEU A 48 17.64 -6.24 -12.40
N PRO A 49 18.33 -5.16 -12.82
CA PRO A 49 17.86 -3.81 -12.60
C PRO A 49 16.57 -3.52 -13.40
N TRP A 50 15.76 -2.62 -12.87
CA TRP A 50 14.66 -2.05 -13.62
C TRP A 50 15.18 -1.17 -14.76
N ASP A 51 14.54 -1.29 -15.95
CA ASP A 51 14.87 -0.50 -17.12
C ASP A 51 13.63 -0.26 -17.99
N THR A 52 13.81 0.45 -19.10
CA THR A 52 12.75 0.77 -20.06
C THR A 52 13.22 0.54 -21.48
N ILE A 53 12.29 0.14 -22.34
CA ILE A 53 12.45 0.10 -23.79
C ILE A 53 11.46 1.07 -24.45
N LYS A 54 11.56 1.24 -25.76
CA LYS A 54 10.62 2.06 -26.52
C LYS A 54 9.19 1.53 -26.35
N ALA A 55 8.27 2.38 -25.91
CA ALA A 55 6.85 2.04 -25.77
C ALA A 55 6.24 1.60 -27.12
N SER A 56 5.33 0.65 -27.07
CA SER A 56 4.50 0.26 -28.21
C SER A 56 3.50 1.38 -28.54
N ARG A 57 3.06 1.44 -29.79
CA ARG A 57 1.94 2.32 -30.15
C ARG A 57 0.64 1.70 -29.65
N TYR A 58 -0.09 2.43 -28.81
CA TYR A 58 -1.39 2.00 -28.30
C TYR A 58 -2.32 3.20 -28.10
N ALA A 59 -3.62 2.97 -28.24
CA ALA A 59 -4.62 3.95 -27.89
C ALA A 59 -5.00 3.80 -26.42
N ARG A 60 -5.04 4.92 -25.69
CA ARG A 60 -5.61 4.93 -24.33
C ARG A 60 -7.13 5.00 -24.42
N LEU A 61 -7.82 4.05 -23.80
CA LEU A 61 -9.29 4.03 -23.75
C LEU A 61 -9.85 5.13 -22.84
N SER A 62 -9.12 5.45 -21.77
CA SER A 62 -9.47 6.53 -20.85
C SER A 62 -8.19 7.11 -20.24
N ASP A 63 -8.25 8.38 -19.86
CA ASP A 63 -7.18 9.05 -19.11
C ASP A 63 -7.72 9.47 -17.75
N LEU A 64 -7.31 8.75 -16.71
CA LEU A 64 -7.64 9.08 -15.31
C LEU A 64 -6.69 10.11 -14.71
N GLY A 65 -5.58 10.44 -15.40
CA GLY A 65 -4.55 11.35 -14.90
C GLY A 65 -5.09 12.66 -14.32
N PRO A 66 -5.97 13.40 -15.02
CA PRO A 66 -6.55 14.65 -14.51
C PRO A 66 -7.41 14.47 -13.25
N ARG A 67 -7.95 13.27 -13.01
CA ARG A 67 -8.84 12.95 -11.88
C ARG A 67 -8.08 12.36 -10.70
N LEU A 68 -6.90 11.85 -10.94
CA LEU A 68 -6.10 11.09 -9.96
C LEU A 68 -5.87 11.86 -8.65
N PRO A 69 -5.54 13.17 -8.63
CA PRO A 69 -5.38 13.90 -7.37
C PRO A 69 -6.65 13.93 -6.50
N ALA A 70 -7.82 14.03 -7.14
CA ALA A 70 -9.09 14.02 -6.43
C ALA A 70 -9.44 12.62 -5.89
N LEU A 71 -9.19 11.56 -6.66
CA LEU A 71 -9.36 10.17 -6.23
C LEU A 71 -8.44 9.84 -5.07
N GLN A 72 -7.17 10.22 -5.15
CA GLN A 72 -6.20 10.05 -4.06
C GLN A 72 -6.63 10.78 -2.78
N ALA A 73 -7.15 12.01 -2.90
CA ALA A 73 -7.61 12.78 -1.74
C ALA A 73 -8.84 12.14 -1.10
N ALA A 74 -9.81 11.67 -1.90
CA ALA A 74 -11.00 10.98 -1.41
C ALA A 74 -10.64 9.67 -0.71
N SER A 75 -9.78 8.86 -1.32
CA SER A 75 -9.29 7.61 -0.74
C SER A 75 -8.56 7.84 0.59
N ARG A 76 -7.62 8.80 0.66
CA ARG A 76 -6.93 9.13 1.93
C ARG A 76 -7.90 9.52 3.04
N LEU A 77 -8.95 10.27 2.71
CA LEU A 77 -9.95 10.68 3.68
C LEU A 77 -10.76 9.50 4.21
N ARG A 78 -11.14 8.54 3.35
CA ARG A 78 -11.81 7.30 3.74
C ARG A 78 -10.90 6.42 4.60
N GLN A 79 -9.66 6.19 4.18
CA GLN A 79 -8.67 5.42 4.93
C GLN A 79 -8.48 5.94 6.37
N GLN A 80 -8.54 7.27 6.57
CA GLN A 80 -8.44 7.88 7.91
C GLN A 80 -9.71 7.70 8.76
N ARG A 81 -10.87 7.48 8.14
CA ARG A 81 -12.17 7.37 8.83
C ARG A 81 -12.61 5.93 9.04
N ASP A 82 -12.28 5.07 8.10
CA ASP A 82 -12.65 3.67 8.16
C ASP A 82 -11.90 2.93 9.27
N PRO A 83 -12.60 2.21 10.18
CA PRO A 83 -11.96 1.51 11.30
C PRO A 83 -11.00 0.40 10.87
N ASP A 84 -11.30 -0.32 9.79
CA ASP A 84 -10.48 -1.42 9.30
C ASP A 84 -9.23 -0.91 8.60
N MET A 85 -9.34 0.15 7.79
CA MET A 85 -8.19 0.81 7.18
C MET A 85 -7.27 1.45 8.22
N ARG A 86 -7.83 2.07 9.27
CA ARG A 86 -7.05 2.60 10.39
C ARG A 86 -6.30 1.51 11.13
N TYR A 87 -6.95 0.37 11.34
CA TYR A 87 -6.32 -0.82 11.93
C TYR A 87 -5.11 -1.26 11.09
N LEU A 88 -5.24 -1.34 9.77
CA LEU A 88 -4.13 -1.70 8.86
C LEU A 88 -2.97 -0.70 8.96
N LEU A 89 -3.25 0.60 8.97
CA LEU A 89 -2.23 1.65 9.11
C LEU A 89 -1.49 1.56 10.45
N GLU A 90 -2.21 1.26 11.54
CA GLU A 90 -1.62 1.08 12.87
C GLU A 90 -0.78 -0.21 12.96
N GLN A 91 -1.22 -1.29 12.31
CA GLN A 91 -0.45 -2.53 12.19
C GLN A 91 0.84 -2.30 11.37
N GLN A 92 0.74 -1.62 10.23
CA GLN A 92 1.90 -1.27 9.42
C GLN A 92 2.93 -0.47 10.23
N LYS A 93 2.47 0.55 10.97
CA LYS A 93 3.34 1.35 11.83
C LYS A 93 4.02 0.50 12.91
N LEU A 94 3.27 -0.42 13.53
CA LEU A 94 3.82 -1.33 14.54
C LEU A 94 4.92 -2.23 13.94
N LEU A 95 4.70 -2.74 12.72
CA LEU A 95 5.70 -3.57 12.02
C LEU A 95 6.95 -2.77 11.67
N ILE A 96 6.82 -1.52 11.23
CA ILE A 96 7.95 -0.63 10.97
C ILE A 96 8.74 -0.38 12.27
N ASP A 97 8.05 -0.04 13.38
CA ASP A 97 8.69 0.15 14.69
C ASP A 97 9.47 -1.09 15.14
N LEU A 98 8.92 -2.29 14.93
CA LEU A 98 9.57 -3.55 15.26
C LEU A 98 10.79 -3.85 14.38
N LYS A 99 10.71 -3.53 13.10
CA LYS A 99 11.81 -3.70 12.15
C LYS A 99 12.99 -2.78 12.46
N ASP A 100 12.70 -1.56 12.90
CA ASP A 100 13.75 -0.60 13.29
C ASP A 100 14.50 -1.03 14.56
N GLN A 101 13.97 -1.98 15.32
CA GLN A 101 14.60 -2.54 16.50
C GLN A 101 15.68 -3.56 16.12
N LYS A 102 16.89 -3.08 15.85
CA LYS A 102 18.02 -3.90 15.35
C LYS A 102 18.70 -4.79 16.40
N THR A 103 18.38 -4.61 17.68
CA THR A 103 18.99 -5.35 18.77
C THR A 103 17.93 -5.99 19.66
N THR A 104 18.23 -7.17 20.17
CA THR A 104 17.35 -7.93 21.05
C THR A 104 18.09 -8.26 22.33
N SER A 105 17.47 -7.99 23.48
CA SER A 105 18.03 -8.36 24.78
C SER A 105 18.06 -9.88 24.95
N LEU A 106 19.14 -10.41 25.49
CA LEU A 106 19.26 -11.82 25.88
C LEU A 106 18.74 -12.06 27.33
N ASN A 107 18.39 -10.99 28.04
CA ASN A 107 17.87 -11.11 29.39
C ASN A 107 16.39 -11.52 29.37
N GLU A 108 16.05 -12.62 30.01
CA GLU A 108 14.69 -13.18 30.02
C GLU A 108 13.63 -12.19 30.55
N LYS A 109 13.92 -11.50 31.66
CA LYS A 109 12.98 -10.53 32.25
C LYS A 109 12.69 -9.38 31.28
N THR A 110 13.73 -8.88 30.60
CA THR A 110 13.57 -7.83 29.59
C THR A 110 12.75 -8.34 28.40
N ARG A 111 13.03 -9.55 27.92
CA ARG A 111 12.29 -10.17 26.82
C ARG A 111 10.81 -10.37 27.16
N LEU A 112 10.52 -10.82 28.37
CA LEU A 112 9.15 -11.01 28.81
C LEU A 112 8.39 -9.66 28.91
N ALA A 113 9.06 -8.62 29.42
CA ALA A 113 8.50 -7.28 29.47
C ALA A 113 8.24 -6.71 28.08
N GLU A 114 9.18 -6.86 27.14
CA GLU A 114 9.03 -6.45 25.74
C GLU A 114 7.86 -7.18 25.07
N LYS A 115 7.74 -8.50 25.25
CA LYS A 115 6.62 -9.29 24.74
C LYS A 115 5.30 -8.78 25.30
N THR A 116 5.20 -8.62 26.61
CA THR A 116 3.97 -8.12 27.25
C THR A 116 3.57 -6.74 26.75
N ALA A 117 4.55 -5.85 26.56
CA ALA A 117 4.31 -4.52 26.00
C ALA A 117 3.82 -4.58 24.55
N LEU A 118 4.39 -5.48 23.72
CA LEU A 118 3.97 -5.69 22.34
C LEU A 118 2.53 -6.23 22.25
N ASP A 119 2.22 -7.25 23.08
CA ASP A 119 0.89 -7.84 23.12
C ASP A 119 -0.16 -6.82 23.59
N ALA A 120 0.18 -5.96 24.56
CA ALA A 120 -0.67 -4.86 24.98
C ALA A 120 -0.90 -3.82 23.85
N ARG A 121 0.14 -3.48 23.08
CA ARG A 121 0.01 -2.57 21.91
C ARG A 121 -0.90 -3.16 20.84
N ARG A 122 -0.72 -4.44 20.50
CA ARG A 122 -1.56 -5.16 19.54
C ARG A 122 -3.02 -5.22 19.97
N LEU A 123 -3.25 -5.57 21.24
CA LEU A 123 -4.57 -5.60 21.84
C LEU A 123 -5.23 -4.21 21.81
N ALA A 124 -4.48 -3.15 22.10
CA ALA A 124 -5.01 -1.79 22.05
C ALA A 124 -5.41 -1.37 20.62
N ILE A 125 -4.65 -1.76 19.60
CA ILE A 125 -4.98 -1.52 18.19
C ILE A 125 -6.29 -2.23 17.83
N GLU A 126 -6.41 -3.51 18.15
CA GLU A 126 -7.63 -4.29 17.88
C GLU A 126 -8.83 -3.73 18.65
N ASN A 127 -8.67 -3.38 19.91
CA ASN A 127 -9.77 -2.84 20.72
C ASN A 127 -10.27 -1.47 20.21
N ARG A 128 -9.39 -0.63 19.65
CA ARG A 128 -9.83 0.61 18.97
C ARG A 128 -10.71 0.32 17.77
N ARG A 129 -10.34 -0.67 16.97
CA ARG A 129 -11.12 -1.14 15.82
C ARG A 129 -12.49 -1.66 16.27
N ARG A 130 -12.50 -2.56 17.27
CA ARG A 130 -13.72 -3.14 17.84
C ARG A 130 -14.64 -2.07 18.41
N GLN A 131 -14.10 -1.13 19.17
CA GLN A 131 -14.85 -0.02 19.73
C GLN A 131 -15.53 0.82 18.64
N ALA A 132 -14.80 1.14 17.55
CA ALA A 132 -15.33 1.90 16.44
C ALA A 132 -16.44 1.13 15.67
N LYS A 133 -16.40 -0.21 15.70
CA LYS A 133 -17.41 -1.10 15.09
C LYS A 133 -18.52 -1.52 16.07
N GLY A 134 -18.54 -1.02 17.29
CA GLY A 134 -19.51 -1.40 18.33
C GLY A 134 -19.41 -2.85 18.78
N GLN A 135 -18.23 -3.48 18.62
CA GLN A 135 -17.97 -4.86 19.00
C GLN A 135 -17.46 -4.96 20.46
N PRO A 136 -17.67 -6.10 21.15
CA PRO A 136 -17.13 -6.32 22.48
C PRO A 136 -15.61 -6.21 22.51
N LEU A 137 -15.06 -5.54 23.51
CA LEU A 137 -13.62 -5.41 23.69
C LEU A 137 -13.04 -6.71 24.23
N LEU A 138 -11.81 -7.02 23.81
CA LEU A 138 -11.04 -8.13 24.31
C LEU A 138 -10.24 -7.72 25.56
N LYS A 139 -10.08 -8.64 26.50
CA LYS A 139 -9.32 -8.41 27.73
C LYS A 139 -7.85 -8.76 27.57
N THR A 140 -7.55 -9.76 26.75
CA THR A 140 -6.20 -10.27 26.54
C THR A 140 -5.92 -10.50 25.06
N TRP A 141 -4.63 -10.47 24.71
CA TRP A 141 -4.18 -10.87 23.37
C TRP A 141 -4.49 -12.35 23.07
N ALA A 142 -4.42 -13.21 24.08
CA ALA A 142 -4.73 -14.64 23.93
C ALA A 142 -6.18 -14.89 23.48
N GLU A 143 -7.14 -14.07 23.91
CA GLU A 143 -8.53 -14.15 23.42
C GLU A 143 -8.60 -13.89 21.90
N LEU A 144 -7.80 -12.95 21.39
CA LEU A 144 -7.75 -12.69 19.93
C LEU A 144 -7.11 -13.86 19.18
N GLU A 145 -6.01 -14.40 19.69
CA GLU A 145 -5.35 -15.57 19.08
C GLU A 145 -6.30 -16.78 19.03
N GLU A 146 -7.10 -17.00 20.06
CA GLU A 146 -8.11 -18.04 20.08
C GLU A 146 -9.21 -17.81 19.04
N ILE A 147 -9.69 -16.56 18.90
CA ILE A 147 -10.67 -16.21 17.87
C ILE A 147 -10.09 -16.46 16.47
N GLN A 148 -8.86 -15.99 16.22
CA GLN A 148 -8.18 -16.16 14.92
C GLN A 148 -7.89 -17.62 14.60
N SER A 149 -7.52 -18.44 15.60
CA SER A 149 -7.27 -19.87 15.39
C SER A 149 -8.54 -20.67 15.03
N LYS A 150 -9.70 -20.21 15.48
CA LYS A 150 -11.00 -20.79 15.12
C LYS A 150 -11.47 -20.36 13.72
N GLN A 151 -10.96 -19.24 13.22
CA GLN A 151 -11.25 -18.71 11.90
C GLN A 151 -10.15 -19.15 10.92
N ASN A 152 -10.09 -20.44 10.60
CA ASN A 152 -9.10 -20.97 9.67
C ASN A 152 -9.63 -20.91 8.23
N PRO A 153 -8.92 -20.29 7.28
CA PRO A 153 -9.27 -20.28 5.86
C PRO A 153 -9.42 -21.68 5.24
N GLU A 154 -8.72 -22.67 5.80
CA GLU A 154 -8.81 -24.06 5.32
C GLU A 154 -10.15 -24.74 5.67
N SER A 155 -10.85 -24.25 6.69
CA SER A 155 -12.12 -24.81 7.15
C SER A 155 -13.35 -24.08 6.60
N ASP A 156 -13.21 -22.85 6.12
CA ASP A 156 -14.27 -22.04 5.53
C ASP A 156 -13.83 -21.45 4.18
N PRO A 157 -14.30 -21.98 3.05
CA PRO A 157 -13.97 -21.44 1.71
C PRO A 157 -14.42 -20.00 1.48
N ASN A 158 -15.34 -19.48 2.30
CA ASN A 158 -15.84 -18.11 2.22
C ASN A 158 -15.19 -17.19 3.27
N PHE A 159 -14.18 -17.70 3.98
CA PHE A 159 -13.49 -16.89 4.96
C PHE A 159 -12.67 -15.81 4.25
N GLU A 160 -13.11 -14.58 4.37
CA GLU A 160 -12.33 -13.39 3.98
C GLU A 160 -11.64 -12.82 5.22
N ARG A 161 -10.35 -12.61 5.13
CA ARG A 161 -9.63 -11.87 6.16
C ARG A 161 -10.20 -10.46 6.24
N PRO A 162 -10.46 -9.93 7.44
CA PRO A 162 -10.98 -8.58 7.58
C PRO A 162 -10.15 -7.51 6.86
N GLU A 163 -8.84 -7.74 6.76
CA GLU A 163 -7.91 -6.88 6.06
C GLU A 163 -8.14 -6.90 4.54
N GLU A 164 -8.31 -8.08 3.96
CA GLU A 164 -8.55 -8.25 2.52
C GLU A 164 -9.88 -7.61 2.12
N ARG A 165 -10.90 -7.78 2.97
CA ARG A 165 -12.20 -7.14 2.78
C ARG A 165 -12.12 -5.63 2.81
N ALA A 166 -11.40 -5.02 3.77
CA ALA A 166 -11.24 -3.58 3.85
C ALA A 166 -10.57 -2.99 2.60
N LEU A 167 -9.55 -3.69 2.08
CA LEU A 167 -8.86 -3.29 0.85
C LEU A 167 -9.79 -3.42 -0.38
N ALA A 168 -10.59 -4.48 -0.46
CA ALA A 168 -11.55 -4.68 -1.55
C ALA A 168 -12.67 -3.63 -1.52
N GLU A 169 -13.20 -3.30 -0.34
CA GLU A 169 -14.22 -2.26 -0.16
C GLU A 169 -13.68 -0.88 -0.58
N GLU A 170 -12.46 -0.50 -0.16
CA GLU A 170 -11.86 0.77 -0.59
C GLU A 170 -11.57 0.79 -2.10
N ALA A 171 -11.14 -0.32 -2.69
CA ALA A 171 -10.95 -0.41 -4.13
C ALA A 171 -12.28 -0.21 -4.90
N ALA A 172 -13.38 -0.76 -4.38
CA ALA A 172 -14.72 -0.56 -4.94
C ALA A 172 -15.17 0.91 -4.81
N GLU A 173 -14.92 1.57 -3.68
CA GLU A 173 -15.22 2.99 -3.49
C GLU A 173 -14.42 3.88 -4.45
N ILE A 174 -13.14 3.59 -4.67
CA ILE A 174 -12.33 4.29 -5.68
C ILE A 174 -12.93 4.12 -7.08
N LEU A 175 -13.36 2.90 -7.42
CA LEU A 175 -14.03 2.64 -8.69
C LEU A 175 -15.33 3.46 -8.83
N LEU A 176 -16.18 3.49 -7.80
CA LEU A 176 -17.40 4.30 -7.77
C LEU A 176 -17.09 5.79 -7.93
N ASP A 177 -16.05 6.29 -7.28
CA ASP A 177 -15.57 7.67 -7.45
C ASP A 177 -15.18 7.96 -8.90
N THR A 178 -14.65 7.00 -9.65
CA THR A 178 -14.35 7.19 -11.07
C THR A 178 -15.62 7.37 -11.92
N LEU A 179 -16.76 6.89 -11.47
CA LEU A 179 -18.04 7.00 -12.16
C LEU A 179 -18.82 8.26 -11.76
N THR A 180 -18.42 8.93 -10.68
CA THR A 180 -19.18 10.06 -10.10
C THR A 180 -18.84 11.38 -10.81
N PRO A 181 -19.84 12.07 -11.43
CA PRO A 181 -19.61 13.32 -12.18
C PRO A 181 -19.11 14.50 -11.34
N ALA A 182 -19.34 14.48 -10.01
CA ALA A 182 -18.94 15.57 -9.10
C ALA A 182 -17.41 15.73 -9.00
N LEU A 183 -16.66 14.62 -9.03
CA LEU A 183 -15.20 14.63 -9.04
C LEU A 183 -14.62 15.13 -10.39
N THR A 184 -15.35 14.96 -11.48
CA THR A 184 -14.99 15.50 -12.80
C THR A 184 -15.11 17.03 -12.87
N ARG A 185 -16.02 17.65 -12.13
CA ARG A 185 -16.19 19.12 -12.13
C ARG A 185 -15.14 19.86 -11.30
N ALA A 186 -14.62 19.26 -10.24
CA ALA A 186 -13.58 19.88 -9.40
C ALA A 186 -12.24 20.04 -10.15
N THR A 187 -11.91 19.15 -11.07
CA THR A 187 -10.68 19.18 -11.86
C THR A 187 -10.75 20.11 -13.07
N ALA A 188 -11.95 20.35 -13.61
CA ALA A 188 -12.15 21.23 -14.78
C ALA A 188 -12.05 22.74 -14.44
N LYS A 189 -11.99 23.12 -13.17
CA LYS A 189 -12.04 24.54 -12.71
C LYS A 189 -10.67 25.14 -12.38
N ARG A 190 -9.58 24.51 -12.78
CA ARG A 190 -8.25 25.10 -12.65
C ARG A 190 -7.95 25.91 -13.91
N PRO A 191 -7.89 27.27 -13.85
CA PRO A 191 -7.49 28.06 -15.00
C PRO A 191 -6.06 27.69 -15.38
N ALA A 192 -5.83 27.50 -16.67
CA ALA A 192 -4.49 27.32 -17.21
C ALA A 192 -3.63 28.50 -16.75
N SER A 193 -2.59 28.24 -15.97
CA SER A 193 -1.56 29.20 -15.68
C SER A 193 -0.93 29.60 -17.02
N THR A 194 -1.19 30.81 -17.46
CA THR A 194 -0.47 31.44 -18.57
C THR A 194 0.98 31.61 -18.11
N ALA A 195 1.80 30.61 -18.44
CA ALA A 195 3.25 30.75 -18.37
C ALA A 195 3.65 31.79 -19.42
N THR A 196 3.83 33.04 -19.00
CA THR A 196 4.45 34.11 -19.80
C THR A 196 5.89 33.68 -20.07
N SER A 197 6.15 33.23 -21.30
CA SER A 197 7.49 32.95 -21.78
C SER A 197 8.34 34.22 -21.69
N PRO A 198 9.53 34.19 -21.09
CA PRO A 198 10.40 35.37 -21.09
C PRO A 198 10.90 35.61 -22.51
N ALA A 199 10.67 36.84 -23.01
CA ALA A 199 11.11 37.32 -24.30
C ALA A 199 12.63 37.09 -24.48
N ARG A 200 13.03 36.46 -25.59
CA ARG A 200 14.41 36.35 -26.04
C ARG A 200 14.95 37.78 -26.30
N ARG A 201 16.00 38.14 -25.59
CA ARG A 201 16.81 39.33 -25.93
C ARG A 201 17.57 39.07 -27.24
N PRO A 202 17.65 40.03 -28.18
CA PRO A 202 18.44 39.90 -29.37
C PRO A 202 19.94 39.92 -29.03
N VAL A 203 20.67 38.99 -29.60
CA VAL A 203 22.14 38.96 -29.58
C VAL A 203 22.63 39.99 -30.56
N VAL A 204 23.39 40.98 -30.06
CA VAL A 204 24.12 41.97 -30.88
C VAL A 204 25.49 41.33 -31.12
N GLU A 205 25.74 40.99 -32.43
CA GLU A 205 27.08 40.66 -32.88
C GLU A 205 27.98 41.89 -32.90
N ARG A 206 29.16 41.74 -32.34
CA ARG A 206 30.38 42.50 -32.69
C ARG A 206 31.53 41.51 -32.85
#